data_2b9c588def1a088630adbe25c3cfb4df
#
_entry.id   2b9c588def1a088630adbe25c3cfb4df
#
_cell.length_a   1.000
_cell.length_b   1.000
_cell.length_c   1.000
_cell.angle_alpha   90.00
_cell.angle_beta   90.00
_cell.angle_gamma   90.00
#
_symmetry.space_group_name_H-M   'P 1'
#
loop_
_entity.id
_entity.type
_entity.pdbx_description
1 polymer ?
#
loop_
_entity_poly.entity_id
_entity_poly.type
_entity_poly.pdbx_seq_one_letter_code
_entity_poly.pdbx_strand_id
1 'polypeptide(L)'
;MTLTGALLAIDAPVVGSGATTPNNRVADDQGFLRQWGAIAKARNVQRIYIGEANAEAVAGQXXXXXXXXTGGDSALALYEQLSSIAPSLVINYDDKSWQQLEALLGQATGHEAQADRLIEAFAKRQAQLRNNLVLPPQPVSAFVYNPAARQANIWTSASPQGQLLEQLGFTLAAPLPALANSQSMGKRKDIIQAGGERMAEALTGQTFLMFSAEPAETQALLSNTLLAHLPAIHHQRVYALGADTFRLDYYSANHLLDRLQAQFGKDVTATQPRAGTAEASASN
;
A
#
# COMPACT_ATOMS: atom_id res chain seq x y z
N MET A 1 -12.16 7.17 -3.83
CA MET A 1 -11.17 7.55 -2.82
C MET A 1 -9.75 7.19 -3.23
N THR A 2 -9.54 6.06 -3.86
CA THR A 2 -8.20 5.71 -4.32
C THR A 2 -7.66 6.73 -5.32
N LEU A 3 -8.50 7.26 -6.19
CA LEU A 3 -8.03 8.22 -7.16
C LEU A 3 -7.73 9.58 -6.54
N THR A 4 -8.31 9.88 -5.37
CA THR A 4 -8.12 11.20 -4.76
C THR A 4 -6.65 11.46 -4.46
N GLY A 5 -5.98 10.50 -3.85
CA GLY A 5 -4.55 10.69 -3.54
C GLY A 5 -3.73 10.90 -4.80
N ALA A 6 -4.04 10.15 -5.86
CA ALA A 6 -3.28 10.31 -7.10
C ALA A 6 -3.49 11.69 -7.70
N LEU A 7 -4.71 12.22 -7.64
CA LEU A 7 -4.98 13.56 -8.16
C LEU A 7 -4.29 14.64 -7.32
N LEU A 8 -4.28 14.46 -5.99
CA LEU A 8 -3.61 15.42 -5.13
C LEU A 8 -2.11 15.44 -5.42
N ALA A 9 -1.53 14.28 -5.69
CA ALA A 9 -0.09 14.20 -5.91
C ALA A 9 0.35 14.98 -7.15
N ILE A 10 -0.51 15.11 -8.15
CA ILE A 10 -0.15 15.86 -9.35
C ILE A 10 -0.73 17.25 -9.33
N ASP A 11 -1.19 17.69 -8.15
CA ASP A 11 -1.71 19.05 -7.95
C ASP A 11 -2.96 19.35 -8.77
N ALA A 12 -3.72 18.35 -9.14
CA ALA A 12 -5.02 18.59 -9.77
C ALA A 12 -5.95 19.23 -8.73
N PRO A 13 -6.83 20.13 -9.13
CA PRO A 13 -7.66 20.84 -8.16
C PRO A 13 -8.85 20.00 -7.72
N VAL A 14 -8.66 19.22 -6.70
CA VAL A 14 -9.67 18.32 -6.16
C VAL A 14 -10.56 19.12 -5.20
N VAL A 15 -11.85 19.16 -5.44
CA VAL A 15 -12.76 19.87 -4.55
C VAL A 15 -13.48 18.96 -3.58
N GLY A 16 -13.62 17.69 -3.91
CA GLY A 16 -14.31 16.77 -3.03
C GLY A 16 -13.92 15.33 -3.26
N SER A 17 -14.16 14.50 -2.29
CA SER A 17 -13.79 13.10 -2.35
C SER A 17 -14.72 12.25 -1.50
N GLY A 18 -14.95 11.04 -1.96
CA GLY A 18 -15.53 10.03 -1.09
C GLY A 18 -14.56 9.64 0.02
N ALA A 19 -15.08 9.00 1.04
CA ALA A 19 -14.28 8.60 2.20
C ALA A 19 -14.72 7.22 2.66
N THR A 20 -13.87 6.60 3.48
CA THR A 20 -14.25 5.36 4.13
C THR A 20 -14.57 5.66 5.59
N THR A 21 -14.85 4.64 6.38
CA THR A 21 -15.17 4.83 7.78
C THR A 21 -14.03 5.52 8.51
N PRO A 22 -14.31 6.61 9.22
CA PRO A 22 -13.24 7.35 9.87
C PRO A 22 -12.58 6.63 11.04
N ASN A 23 -11.39 7.06 11.35
CA ASN A 23 -10.69 6.69 12.58
C ASN A 23 -10.42 5.21 12.71
N ASN A 24 -9.87 4.63 11.65
CA ASN A 24 -9.43 3.25 11.76
C ASN A 24 -7.95 3.20 11.37
N ARG A 25 -7.43 1.99 11.19
CA ARG A 25 -6.00 1.87 10.95
C ARG A 25 -5.57 2.56 9.66
N VAL A 26 -6.41 2.58 8.64
CA VAL A 26 -6.02 3.15 7.35
C VAL A 26 -6.60 4.53 7.09
N ALA A 27 -7.55 4.99 7.89
CA ALA A 27 -8.26 6.24 7.61
C ALA A 27 -8.20 7.21 8.78
N ASP A 28 -8.15 8.50 8.47
CA ASP A 28 -8.08 9.54 9.47
C ASP A 28 -9.48 9.92 10.00
N ASP A 29 -9.59 11.04 10.69
CA ASP A 29 -10.84 11.44 11.32
C ASP A 29 -11.90 11.86 10.31
N GLN A 30 -11.52 12.08 9.05
CA GLN A 30 -12.49 12.37 8.01
C GLN A 30 -12.84 11.13 7.21
N GLY A 31 -12.12 10.03 7.40
CA GLY A 31 -12.27 8.86 6.57
C GLY A 31 -11.41 8.91 5.32
N PHE A 32 -10.49 9.85 5.25
CA PHE A 32 -9.53 9.90 4.14
C PHE A 32 -8.35 9.00 4.47
N LEU A 33 -7.75 8.42 3.46
CA LEU A 33 -6.60 7.55 3.71
C LEU A 33 -5.46 8.36 4.32
N ARG A 34 -4.79 7.76 5.30
CA ARG A 34 -3.83 8.50 6.11
C ARG A 34 -2.66 9.03 5.30
N GLN A 35 -2.28 8.36 4.21
CA GLN A 35 -1.13 8.83 3.45
C GLN A 35 -1.38 10.16 2.75
N TRP A 36 -2.64 10.54 2.51
CA TRP A 36 -2.89 11.82 1.88
C TRP A 36 -3.94 12.67 2.62
N GLY A 37 -4.46 12.19 3.73
CA GLY A 37 -5.54 12.91 4.41
C GLY A 37 -5.16 14.30 4.86
N ALA A 38 -3.95 14.49 5.38
CA ALA A 38 -3.52 15.80 5.82
C ALA A 38 -3.43 16.78 4.65
N ILE A 39 -3.01 16.30 3.48
CA ILE A 39 -2.94 17.14 2.30
C ILE A 39 -4.34 17.55 1.87
N ALA A 40 -5.28 16.61 1.90
CA ALA A 40 -6.65 16.92 1.54
C ALA A 40 -7.23 17.98 2.48
N LYS A 41 -6.95 17.87 3.79
CA LYS A 41 -7.45 18.87 4.71
C LYS A 41 -6.83 20.23 4.44
N ALA A 42 -5.53 20.26 4.18
CA ALA A 42 -4.86 21.53 3.92
C ALA A 42 -5.38 22.20 2.66
N ARG A 43 -5.88 21.43 1.70
CA ARG A 43 -6.40 21.97 0.46
C ARG A 43 -7.93 22.07 0.47
N ASN A 44 -8.54 21.87 1.64
CA ASN A 44 -9.99 22.04 1.80
C ASN A 44 -10.82 21.11 0.93
N VAL A 45 -10.36 19.87 0.77
CA VAL A 45 -11.12 18.88 0.04
C VAL A 45 -12.33 18.48 0.89
N GLN A 46 -13.54 18.57 0.32
CA GLN A 46 -14.76 18.27 1.06
C GLN A 46 -15.02 16.79 1.06
N ARG A 47 -15.46 16.25 2.19
CA ARG A 47 -15.90 14.85 2.22
C ARG A 47 -17.31 14.81 1.65
N ILE A 48 -17.51 14.08 0.54
CA ILE A 48 -18.78 14.08 -0.14
C ILE A 48 -19.70 12.99 0.40
N TYR A 49 -19.15 11.81 0.71
CA TYR A 49 -19.93 10.70 1.25
C TYR A 49 -18.99 9.76 1.97
N ILE A 50 -19.55 8.89 2.80
CA ILE A 50 -18.78 7.82 3.45
C ILE A 50 -19.31 6.50 2.92
N GLY A 51 -18.41 5.68 2.42
CA GLY A 51 -18.80 4.37 1.91
C GLY A 51 -19.23 4.40 0.47
N GLU A 52 -20.45 3.96 0.20
CA GLU A 52 -20.90 3.88 -1.17
C GLU A 52 -21.10 5.24 -1.78
N ALA A 53 -20.77 5.36 -3.05
CA ALA A 53 -20.93 6.61 -3.76
C ALA A 53 -22.39 7.04 -3.79
N ASN A 54 -22.62 8.33 -3.63
CA ASN A 54 -23.94 8.90 -3.54
C ASN A 54 -24.04 9.99 -4.58
N ALA A 55 -24.82 9.75 -5.63
CA ALA A 55 -24.89 10.70 -6.74
C ALA A 55 -25.52 12.03 -6.32
N GLU A 56 -26.45 12.02 -5.37
CA GLU A 56 -27.04 13.29 -4.93
C GLU A 56 -26.00 14.13 -4.19
N ALA A 57 -25.16 13.50 -3.38
CA ALA A 57 -24.12 14.24 -2.68
C ALA A 57 -23.10 14.80 -3.68
N VAL A 58 -22.78 14.05 -4.72
CA VAL A 58 -21.87 14.54 -5.76
C VAL A 58 -22.49 15.74 -6.46
N ALA A 59 -23.77 15.69 -6.79
CA ALA A 59 -24.43 16.78 -7.48
C ALA A 59 -24.42 18.06 -6.63
N GLY A 60 -24.43 17.90 -5.32
CA GLY A 60 -24.39 19.06 -4.44
C GLY A 60 -23.08 19.80 -4.42
N GLN A 61 -22.06 19.24 -5.03
CA GLN A 61 -20.78 19.89 -5.00
C GLN A 61 -20.58 20.94 -6.08
N UNK A 62 -21.41 20.81 -7.03
CA UNK A 62 -21.33 21.85 -7.94
C UNK A 62 -20.12 21.86 -8.74
N UNK A 63 -19.75 21.01 -8.88
CA UNK A 63 -18.54 20.90 -9.45
C UNK A 63 -18.66 21.14 -10.84
N UNK A 64 -17.99 21.50 -11.17
CA UNK A 64 -17.81 21.81 -12.42
C UNK A 64 -17.34 20.73 -13.19
N UNK A 65 -16.57 20.24 -12.89
CA UNK A 65 -16.00 19.26 -13.55
C UNK A 65 -15.84 18.19 -12.63
N UNK A 66 -16.34 17.57 -12.78
CA UNK A 66 -16.20 16.61 -11.99
C UNK A 66 -15.73 15.53 -12.67
N UNK A 67 -14.96 15.35 -12.55
CA UNK A 67 -14.52 14.34 -13.04
C UNK A 67 -14.77 13.36 -12.12
N UNK A 68 -15.29 12.80 -12.27
CA UNK A 68 -15.50 11.87 -11.59
C UNK A 68 -14.64 10.91 -11.84
N UNK A 69 -13.94 10.91 -11.47
CA UNK A 69 -13.31 10.11 -11.57
C UNK A 69 -13.72 9.20 -10.90
N THR A 70 -14.19 8.24 -11.22
CA THR A 70 -14.61 7.10 -10.43
C THR A 70 -13.65 5.94 -10.69
N GLY A 71 -13.43 5.16 -9.69
CA GLY A 71 -12.45 4.09 -9.83
C GLY A 71 -13.06 2.72 -9.66
N GLY A 72 -12.57 1.78 -10.43
CA GLY A 72 -12.94 0.38 -10.27
C GLY A 72 -14.22 0.03 -10.97
N ASP A 73 -14.45 -1.28 -11.09
CA ASP A 73 -15.63 -1.76 -11.80
C ASP A 73 -16.91 -1.44 -11.06
N SER A 74 -16.88 -1.34 -9.75
CA SER A 74 -18.10 -1.09 -9.02
C SER A 74 -18.70 0.27 -9.34
N ALA A 75 -17.94 1.18 -9.90
CA ALA A 75 -18.45 2.49 -10.22
C ALA A 75 -19.27 2.52 -11.50
N LEU A 76 -19.22 1.45 -12.31
CA LEU A 76 -19.93 1.50 -13.57
C LEU A 76 -21.45 1.64 -13.38
N ALA A 77 -21.98 1.10 -12.30
CA ALA A 77 -23.42 1.19 -12.06
C ALA A 77 -23.88 2.63 -11.87
N LEU A 78 -23.00 3.52 -11.44
CA LEU A 78 -23.36 4.91 -11.23
C LEU A 78 -22.99 5.79 -12.41
N TYR A 79 -22.37 5.22 -13.45
CA TYR A 79 -21.81 6.07 -14.51
C TYR A 79 -22.86 6.95 -15.16
N GLU A 80 -24.02 6.40 -15.46
CA GLU A 80 -25.06 7.20 -16.12
C GLU A 80 -25.50 8.34 -15.24
N GLN A 81 -25.67 8.10 -13.94
CA GLN A 81 -26.09 9.17 -13.05
C GLN A 81 -25.01 10.22 -12.93
N LEU A 82 -23.77 9.79 -12.78
CA LEU A 82 -22.68 10.76 -12.60
C LEU A 82 -22.43 11.55 -13.87
N SER A 83 -22.56 10.92 -15.04
CA SER A 83 -22.29 11.64 -16.28
C SER A 83 -23.36 12.66 -16.60
N SER A 84 -24.55 12.53 -16.02
CA SER A 84 -25.56 13.55 -16.18
C SER A 84 -25.28 14.77 -15.32
N ILE A 85 -24.40 14.65 -14.30
CA ILE A 85 -24.05 15.77 -13.46
C ILE A 85 -22.87 16.54 -14.05
N ALA A 86 -21.85 15.83 -14.51
CA ALA A 86 -20.65 16.44 -15.06
C ALA A 86 -19.90 15.40 -15.88
N PRO A 87 -18.98 15.81 -16.74
CA PRO A 87 -18.17 14.84 -17.46
C PRO A 87 -17.52 13.87 -16.49
N SER A 88 -17.63 12.58 -16.78
CA SER A 88 -17.21 11.55 -15.85
C SER A 88 -16.28 10.54 -16.52
N LEU A 89 -15.23 10.16 -15.85
CA LEU A 89 -14.32 9.13 -16.31
C LEU A 89 -14.39 7.96 -15.36
N VAL A 90 -14.53 6.76 -15.90
CA VAL A 90 -14.51 5.55 -15.09
C VAL A 90 -13.12 4.92 -15.31
N ILE A 91 -12.35 4.82 -14.24
CA ILE A 91 -10.99 4.33 -14.32
C ILE A 91 -10.86 3.08 -13.48
N ASN A 92 -10.38 2.01 -14.10
CA ASN A 92 -10.11 0.78 -13.35
C ASN A 92 -8.68 0.87 -12.83
N TYR A 93 -8.51 1.11 -11.55
CA TYR A 93 -7.17 1.23 -11.00
C TYR A 93 -6.59 -0.11 -10.58
N ASP A 94 -7.37 -1.19 -10.64
CA ASP A 94 -6.86 -2.48 -10.19
C ASP A 94 -5.88 -3.08 -11.17
N ASP A 95 -5.89 -2.66 -12.43
CA ASP A 95 -4.98 -3.23 -13.42
C ASP A 95 -3.81 -2.31 -13.73
N LYS A 96 -3.55 -1.30 -12.88
CA LYS A 96 -2.51 -0.31 -13.16
C LYS A 96 -1.60 -0.13 -11.97
N SER A 97 -0.33 0.12 -12.25
CA SER A 97 0.57 0.59 -11.22
C SER A 97 0.19 2.01 -10.85
N TRP A 98 0.68 2.49 -9.71
CA TRP A 98 0.38 3.87 -9.35
C TRP A 98 1.00 4.84 -10.37
N GLN A 99 2.13 4.46 -10.97
CA GLN A 99 2.74 5.29 -11.98
C GLN A 99 1.87 5.38 -13.22
N GLN A 100 1.31 4.25 -13.65
CA GLN A 100 0.42 4.26 -14.80
C GLN A 100 -0.83 5.07 -14.52
N LEU A 101 -1.36 4.97 -13.30
CA LEU A 101 -2.52 5.73 -12.93
C LEU A 101 -2.21 7.23 -12.92
N GLU A 102 -1.04 7.63 -12.40
CA GLU A 102 -0.68 9.04 -12.41
C GLU A 102 -0.54 9.58 -13.83
N ALA A 103 0.05 8.79 -14.72
CA ALA A 103 0.20 9.25 -16.10
C ALA A 103 -1.18 9.44 -16.76
N LEU A 104 -2.10 8.53 -16.51
CA LEU A 104 -3.42 8.63 -17.07
C LEU A 104 -4.17 9.84 -16.49
N LEU A 105 -4.09 10.04 -15.20
CA LEU A 105 -4.78 11.17 -14.58
C LEU A 105 -4.13 12.49 -14.97
N GLY A 106 -2.84 12.49 -15.19
CA GLY A 106 -2.17 13.68 -15.72
C GLY A 106 -2.71 14.07 -17.08
N GLN A 107 -2.92 13.07 -17.96
CA GLN A 107 -3.49 13.36 -19.26
C GLN A 107 -4.93 13.88 -19.12
N ALA A 108 -5.69 13.27 -18.24
CA ALA A 108 -7.10 13.66 -18.11
C ALA A 108 -7.29 15.04 -17.52
N THR A 109 -6.33 15.53 -16.75
CA THR A 109 -6.48 16.79 -16.02
C THR A 109 -5.52 17.88 -16.50
N GLY A 110 -4.70 17.60 -17.51
CA GLY A 110 -3.73 18.57 -17.99
C GLY A 110 -2.54 18.76 -17.07
N HIS A 111 -2.21 17.74 -16.30
CA HIS A 111 -1.08 17.79 -15.37
C HIS A 111 -0.02 16.75 -15.73
N GLU A 112 0.22 16.58 -17.05
CA GLU A 112 1.18 15.59 -17.51
C GLU A 112 2.59 15.86 -16.98
N ALA A 113 2.99 17.13 -16.94
CA ALA A 113 4.34 17.45 -16.48
C ALA A 113 4.51 17.09 -15.01
N GLN A 114 3.48 17.34 -14.20
CA GLN A 114 3.55 16.96 -12.79
C GLN A 114 3.66 15.46 -12.66
N ALA A 115 2.85 14.72 -13.41
CA ALA A 115 2.89 13.26 -13.31
C ALA A 115 4.26 12.73 -13.73
N ASP A 116 4.84 13.27 -14.81
CA ASP A 116 6.14 12.81 -15.26
C ASP A 116 7.21 13.10 -14.22
N ARG A 117 7.14 14.24 -13.55
CA ARG A 117 8.13 14.57 -12.53
C ARG A 117 8.05 13.62 -11.34
N LEU A 118 6.83 13.26 -10.90
CA LEU A 118 6.70 12.35 -9.79
C LEU A 118 7.25 10.98 -10.14
N ILE A 119 6.95 10.52 -11.33
CA ILE A 119 7.36 9.18 -11.76
C ILE A 119 8.88 9.12 -11.87
N GLU A 120 9.47 10.15 -12.47
CA GLU A 120 10.93 10.17 -12.61
C GLU A 120 11.64 10.32 -11.28
N ALA A 121 11.11 11.17 -10.40
CA ALA A 121 11.74 11.37 -9.11
C ALA A 121 11.68 10.10 -8.27
N PHE A 122 10.57 9.36 -8.35
CA PHE A 122 10.47 8.12 -7.59
C PHE A 122 11.46 7.08 -8.12
N ALA A 123 11.59 6.96 -9.44
CA ALA A 123 12.52 6.01 -10.01
C ALA A 123 13.96 6.33 -9.60
N LYS A 124 14.31 7.62 -9.58
CA LYS A 124 15.64 8.02 -9.18
C LYS A 124 15.87 7.73 -7.71
N ARG A 125 14.87 8.04 -6.87
CA ARG A 125 14.99 7.78 -5.44
C ARG A 125 15.15 6.28 -5.18
N GLN A 126 14.38 5.46 -5.89
CA GLN A 126 14.44 4.02 -5.71
C GLN A 126 15.82 3.48 -6.09
N ALA A 127 16.38 3.98 -7.19
CA ALA A 127 17.71 3.54 -7.60
C ALA A 127 18.77 3.96 -6.58
N GLN A 128 18.66 5.17 -6.02
CA GLN A 128 19.60 5.61 -5.02
C GLN A 128 19.47 4.77 -3.75
N LEU A 129 18.25 4.42 -3.36
CA LEU A 129 18.06 3.62 -2.17
C LEU A 129 18.62 2.23 -2.37
N ARG A 130 18.45 1.65 -3.55
CA ARG A 130 19.00 0.32 -3.80
C ARG A 130 20.50 0.28 -3.50
N ASN A 131 21.21 1.34 -3.88
CA ASN A 131 22.64 1.40 -3.63
C ASN A 131 22.98 1.68 -2.18
N ASN A 132 22.00 2.09 -1.38
CA ASN A 132 22.25 2.47 0.00
C ASN A 132 21.66 1.51 1.03
N LEU A 133 21.24 0.33 0.61
CA LEU A 133 20.66 -0.65 1.54
C LEU A 133 21.65 -1.73 1.90
N VAL A 134 21.60 -2.17 3.16
CA VAL A 134 22.22 -3.39 3.60
C VAL A 134 21.07 -4.35 3.82
N LEU A 135 20.89 -5.28 2.89
CA LEU A 135 19.72 -6.14 2.94
C LEU A 135 19.80 -7.12 4.10
N PRO A 136 18.68 -7.40 4.74
CA PRO A 136 18.67 -8.41 5.81
C PRO A 136 18.82 -9.81 5.20
N PRO A 137 18.92 -10.84 6.03
CA PRO A 137 19.02 -12.20 5.49
C PRO A 137 17.90 -12.49 4.50
N GLN A 138 18.27 -13.10 3.39
CA GLN A 138 17.37 -13.36 2.27
C GLN A 138 17.05 -14.86 2.21
N PRO A 139 15.95 -15.25 1.63
CA PRO A 139 14.92 -14.41 1.02
C PRO A 139 13.97 -13.85 2.07
N VAL A 140 13.10 -12.92 1.67
CA VAL A 140 12.16 -12.32 2.60
C VAL A 140 10.74 -12.79 2.28
N SER A 141 9.91 -12.93 3.31
CA SER A 141 8.48 -13.10 3.12
C SER A 141 7.83 -11.74 3.32
N ALA A 142 7.10 -11.28 2.32
CA ALA A 142 6.44 -9.98 2.36
C ALA A 142 4.94 -10.24 2.41
N PHE A 143 4.26 -9.75 3.43
CA PHE A 143 2.88 -10.16 3.63
C PHE A 143 2.11 -9.20 4.51
N VAL A 144 0.79 -9.35 4.48
CA VAL A 144 -0.12 -8.70 5.41
C VAL A 144 -0.64 -9.75 6.36
N TYR A 145 -0.54 -9.51 7.65
CA TYR A 145 -0.99 -10.45 8.65
C TYR A 145 -2.31 -10.00 9.25
N ASN A 146 -3.27 -10.91 9.28
CA ASN A 146 -4.57 -10.64 9.89
C ASN A 146 -4.67 -11.51 11.13
N PRO A 147 -4.43 -10.99 12.32
CA PRO A 147 -4.45 -11.84 13.52
C PRO A 147 -5.83 -12.39 13.84
N ALA A 148 -6.89 -11.65 13.56
CA ALA A 148 -8.23 -12.14 13.88
C ALA A 148 -8.59 -13.37 13.05
N ALA A 149 -8.20 -13.40 11.79
CA ALA A 149 -8.46 -14.53 10.93
C ALA A 149 -7.34 -15.56 10.95
N ARG A 150 -6.22 -15.24 11.60
CA ARG A 150 -5.03 -16.09 11.63
C ARG A 150 -4.60 -16.42 10.22
N GLN A 151 -4.46 -15.36 9.40
CA GLN A 151 -4.10 -15.50 8.00
C GLN A 151 -2.99 -14.60 7.63
N ALA A 152 -2.18 -15.03 6.69
CA ALA A 152 -1.19 -14.18 6.05
C ALA A 152 -1.54 -14.10 4.57
N ASN A 153 -1.52 -12.89 4.02
CA ASN A 153 -1.70 -12.68 2.58
C ASN A 153 -0.33 -12.28 2.05
N ILE A 154 0.29 -13.17 1.29
CA ILE A 154 1.69 -13.05 0.91
C ILE A 154 1.79 -12.44 -0.46
N TRP A 155 2.55 -11.35 -0.56
CA TRP A 155 2.74 -10.68 -1.83
C TRP A 155 3.68 -11.50 -2.72
N THR A 156 3.31 -11.60 -3.99
CA THR A 156 4.15 -12.29 -4.97
C THR A 156 4.87 -11.28 -5.85
N SER A 157 5.68 -11.78 -6.79
CA SER A 157 6.34 -10.89 -7.75
C SER A 157 5.37 -10.23 -8.71
N ALA A 158 4.12 -10.67 -8.77
CA ALA A 158 3.12 -10.00 -9.60
C ALA A 158 2.50 -8.80 -8.89
N SER A 159 2.76 -8.61 -7.61
CA SER A 159 2.20 -7.48 -6.87
C SER A 159 3.09 -6.24 -7.00
N PRO A 160 2.53 -5.05 -6.90
CA PRO A 160 3.37 -3.85 -6.87
C PRO A 160 4.31 -3.86 -5.68
N GLN A 161 3.87 -4.40 -4.53
CA GLN A 161 4.71 -4.46 -3.34
C GLN A 161 5.89 -5.39 -3.57
N GLY A 162 5.64 -6.56 -4.15
CA GLY A 162 6.72 -7.49 -4.43
C GLY A 162 7.69 -6.94 -5.46
N GLN A 163 7.16 -6.27 -6.50
CA GLN A 163 8.02 -5.72 -7.53
C GLN A 163 8.91 -4.62 -6.97
N LEU A 164 8.36 -3.78 -6.09
CA LEU A 164 9.16 -2.71 -5.51
C LEU A 164 10.31 -3.31 -4.70
N LEU A 165 10.03 -4.34 -3.91
CA LEU A 165 11.09 -4.98 -3.13
C LEU A 165 12.14 -5.61 -4.03
N GLU A 166 11.72 -6.29 -5.10
CA GLU A 166 12.69 -6.91 -6.00
C GLU A 166 13.54 -5.86 -6.69
N GLN A 167 12.96 -4.73 -7.04
CA GLN A 167 13.71 -3.65 -7.68
C GLN A 167 14.74 -3.05 -6.72
N LEU A 168 14.52 -3.19 -5.42
CA LEU A 168 15.48 -2.73 -4.43
C LEU A 168 16.53 -3.79 -4.07
N GLY A 169 16.41 -4.97 -4.67
CA GLY A 169 17.41 -6.02 -4.44
C GLY A 169 16.98 -7.15 -3.53
N PHE A 170 15.76 -7.08 -2.97
CA PHE A 170 15.28 -8.17 -2.13
C PHE A 170 14.90 -9.37 -3.00
N THR A 171 15.03 -10.56 -2.43
CA THR A 171 14.56 -11.79 -3.06
C THR A 171 13.33 -12.26 -2.29
N LEU A 172 12.23 -12.44 -2.98
CA LEU A 172 11.01 -12.89 -2.30
C LEU A 172 11.08 -14.39 -2.09
N ALA A 173 10.71 -14.83 -0.89
CA ALA A 173 10.67 -16.24 -0.59
C ALA A 173 9.48 -16.86 -1.29
N ALA A 174 9.68 -18.07 -1.81
CA ALA A 174 8.60 -18.77 -2.45
C ALA A 174 7.91 -19.66 -1.42
N PRO A 175 6.60 -19.65 -1.34
CA PRO A 175 5.92 -20.61 -0.49
C PRO A 175 6.15 -22.02 -1.00
N LEU A 176 5.89 -23.01 -0.16
CA LEU A 176 6.05 -24.38 -0.61
C LEU A 176 5.18 -24.64 -1.80
N PRO A 177 5.58 -25.54 -2.71
CA PRO A 177 4.82 -25.72 -3.95
C PRO A 177 3.36 -26.09 -3.77
N ALA A 178 3.01 -26.83 -2.75
CA ALA A 178 1.61 -27.18 -2.54
C ALA A 178 0.77 -25.94 -2.28
N LEU A 179 1.35 -24.94 -1.60
CA LEU A 179 0.59 -23.73 -1.36
C LEU A 179 0.56 -22.86 -2.59
N ALA A 180 1.61 -22.85 -3.36
CA ALA A 180 1.63 -22.02 -4.55
C ALA A 180 0.56 -22.46 -5.54
N ASN A 181 0.18 -23.74 -5.50
CA ASN A 181 -0.84 -24.24 -6.41
C ASN A 181 -2.24 -24.19 -5.82
N SER A 182 -2.40 -23.81 -4.58
CA SER A 182 -3.73 -23.78 -4.01
C SER A 182 -4.32 -22.41 -4.34
N GLN A 183 -5.63 -22.28 -4.20
CA GLN A 183 -6.18 -21.10 -4.48
C GLN A 183 -5.99 -20.19 -3.49
N SER A 184 -5.76 -18.98 -3.77
CA SER A 184 -5.60 -18.06 -2.79
C SER A 184 -6.41 -16.93 -3.16
N MET A 185 -7.40 -16.57 -2.97
CA MET A 185 -8.17 -15.39 -3.28
C MET A 185 -8.61 -15.41 -4.72
N GLY A 186 -9.08 -16.53 -5.14
CA GLY A 186 -9.64 -16.64 -6.47
C GLY A 186 -8.56 -16.61 -7.53
N LYS A 187 -8.72 -15.78 -8.52
CA LYS A 187 -7.78 -15.75 -9.62
C LYS A 187 -6.67 -14.74 -9.46
N ARG A 188 -6.53 -14.16 -8.27
CA ARG A 188 -5.47 -13.18 -8.07
C ARG A 188 -4.10 -13.84 -8.19
N LYS A 189 -3.18 -13.13 -8.81
CA LYS A 189 -1.81 -13.59 -8.93
C LYS A 189 -0.87 -12.82 -8.02
N ASP A 190 -1.33 -11.73 -7.43
CA ASP A 190 -0.47 -10.88 -6.64
C ASP A 190 -0.41 -11.30 -5.17
N ILE A 191 -1.32 -12.16 -4.72
CA ILE A 191 -1.40 -12.57 -3.32
C ILE A 191 -1.61 -14.06 -3.22
N ILE A 192 -0.91 -14.70 -2.29
CA ILE A 192 -1.17 -16.07 -1.89
C ILE A 192 -1.64 -16.04 -0.46
N GLN A 193 -2.84 -16.57 -0.19
CA GLN A 193 -3.38 -16.54 1.15
C GLN A 193 -3.10 -17.85 1.86
N ALA A 194 -2.63 -17.77 3.08
CA ALA A 194 -2.36 -18.96 3.90
C ALA A 194 -2.91 -18.72 5.29
N GLY A 195 -3.69 -19.65 5.79
CA GLY A 195 -4.31 -19.51 7.11
C GLY A 195 -3.99 -20.64 8.02
N GLY A 196 -4.18 -20.39 9.29
CA GLY A 196 -4.05 -21.41 10.31
C GLY A 196 -2.70 -22.08 10.30
N GLU A 197 -2.73 -23.39 10.25
CA GLU A 197 -1.51 -24.17 10.31
C GLU A 197 -0.66 -23.98 9.06
N ARG A 198 -1.25 -23.56 7.96
CA ARG A 198 -0.49 -23.41 6.72
C ARG A 198 0.36 -22.17 6.71
N MET A 199 0.17 -21.25 7.66
CA MET A 199 1.01 -20.08 7.69
C MET A 199 2.48 -20.44 7.85
N ALA A 200 2.79 -21.42 8.67
CA ALA A 200 4.20 -21.80 8.87
C ALA A 200 4.81 -22.35 7.58
N GLU A 201 4.01 -23.02 6.75
CA GLU A 201 4.51 -23.54 5.49
C GLU A 201 4.65 -22.44 4.44
N ALA A 202 3.91 -21.37 4.60
CA ALA A 202 3.92 -20.31 3.60
C ALA A 202 4.97 -19.25 3.88
N LEU A 203 5.26 -18.99 5.16
CA LEU A 203 6.18 -17.91 5.53
C LEU A 203 7.59 -18.46 5.65
N THR A 204 8.19 -18.71 4.50
CA THR A 204 9.46 -19.43 4.43
C THR A 204 10.69 -18.52 4.41
N GLY A 205 10.51 -17.21 4.47
CA GLY A 205 11.66 -16.30 4.40
C GLY A 205 12.50 -16.27 5.64
N GLN A 206 13.74 -15.86 5.49
CA GLN A 206 14.63 -15.66 6.63
C GLN A 206 14.32 -14.35 7.36
N THR A 207 13.64 -13.45 6.71
CA THR A 207 13.22 -12.17 7.25
C THR A 207 11.77 -11.93 6.84
N PHE A 208 11.00 -11.33 7.73
CA PHE A 208 9.60 -11.02 7.43
C PHE A 208 9.43 -9.52 7.30
N LEU A 209 8.83 -9.10 6.19
CA LEU A 209 8.48 -7.71 5.97
C LEU A 209 6.96 -7.62 5.98
N MET A 210 6.41 -6.98 7.01
CA MET A 210 4.97 -6.95 7.21
C MET A 210 4.41 -5.64 6.67
N PHE A 211 3.59 -5.76 5.65
CA PHE A 211 2.88 -4.63 5.06
C PHE A 211 1.60 -4.37 5.83
N SER A 212 1.06 -3.18 5.71
CA SER A 212 -0.16 -2.77 6.39
C SER A 212 -0.02 -3.04 7.88
N ALA A 213 1.11 -2.68 8.45
CA ALA A 213 1.45 -3.03 9.82
C ALA A 213 2.26 -1.95 10.49
N GLU A 214 1.99 -1.76 11.75
CA GLU A 214 2.80 -0.96 12.66
C GLU A 214 3.40 -1.92 13.70
N PRO A 215 4.27 -1.44 14.57
CA PRO A 215 4.92 -2.36 15.52
C PRO A 215 3.97 -3.22 16.35
N ALA A 216 2.76 -2.78 16.61
CA ALA A 216 1.83 -3.62 17.35
C ALA A 216 1.53 -4.92 16.59
N GLU A 217 1.45 -4.85 15.26
CA GLU A 217 1.18 -6.05 14.48
C GLU A 217 2.39 -6.99 14.45
N THR A 218 3.61 -6.46 14.46
CA THR A 218 4.77 -7.33 14.53
C THR A 218 4.81 -8.03 15.88
N GLN A 219 4.43 -7.34 16.96
CA GLN A 219 4.40 -7.98 18.26
C GLN A 219 3.36 -9.08 18.31
N ALA A 220 2.21 -8.87 17.66
CA ALA A 220 1.20 -9.91 17.62
C ALA A 220 1.72 -11.15 16.92
N LEU A 221 2.46 -10.97 15.82
CA LEU A 221 3.02 -12.12 15.13
C LEU A 221 4.08 -12.81 15.95
N LEU A 222 4.95 -12.04 16.60
CA LEU A 222 6.01 -12.62 17.42
C LEU A 222 5.45 -13.39 18.61
N SER A 223 4.24 -13.07 19.04
CA SER A 223 3.62 -13.77 20.13
C SER A 223 2.90 -15.05 19.72
N ASN A 224 2.85 -15.33 18.41
CA ASN A 224 2.15 -16.52 17.95
C ASN A 224 3.05 -17.73 18.15
N THR A 225 2.72 -18.55 19.14
CA THR A 225 3.60 -19.65 19.50
C THR A 225 3.69 -20.71 18.41
N LEU A 226 2.70 -20.79 17.53
CA LEU A 226 2.77 -21.78 16.46
C LEU A 226 3.84 -21.42 15.43
N LEU A 227 4.31 -20.18 15.41
CA LEU A 227 5.31 -19.74 14.46
C LEU A 227 6.68 -19.56 15.09
N ALA A 228 6.82 -19.86 16.39
CA ALA A 228 8.05 -19.53 17.10
C ALA A 228 9.28 -20.22 16.53
N HIS A 229 9.09 -21.37 15.87
CA HIS A 229 10.23 -22.10 15.31
C HIS A 229 10.73 -21.54 13.99
N LEU A 230 9.98 -20.66 13.35
CA LEU A 230 10.41 -20.14 12.05
C LEU A 230 11.65 -19.26 12.24
N PRO A 231 12.63 -19.33 11.34
CA PRO A 231 13.86 -18.56 11.54
C PRO A 231 13.66 -17.07 11.73
N ALA A 232 12.78 -16.44 10.96
CA ALA A 232 12.56 -15.01 11.10
C ALA A 232 11.99 -14.69 12.48
N ILE A 233 11.11 -15.52 13.01
CA ILE A 233 10.52 -15.28 14.32
C ILE A 233 11.56 -15.56 15.40
N HIS A 234 12.27 -16.68 15.29
CA HIS A 234 13.26 -17.05 16.29
C HIS A 234 14.33 -15.98 16.42
N HIS A 235 14.77 -15.42 15.31
CA HIS A 235 15.82 -14.40 15.31
C HIS A 235 15.26 -12.99 15.33
N GLN A 236 13.94 -12.85 15.46
CA GLN A 236 13.29 -11.55 15.56
C GLN A 236 13.56 -10.64 14.37
N ARG A 237 13.60 -11.22 13.20
CA ARG A 237 13.77 -10.44 11.97
C ARG A 237 12.40 -10.18 11.34
N VAL A 238 11.61 -9.36 12.02
CA VAL A 238 10.23 -9.07 11.63
C VAL A 238 10.07 -7.55 11.65
N TYR A 239 9.78 -6.98 10.49
CA TYR A 239 9.78 -5.53 10.34
C TYR A 239 8.43 -5.03 9.86
N ALA A 240 7.88 -4.01 10.51
CA ALA A 240 6.64 -3.37 10.09
C ALA A 240 6.94 -2.27 9.09
N LEU A 241 6.24 -2.24 7.99
CA LEU A 241 6.50 -1.29 6.92
C LEU A 241 5.45 -0.19 6.81
N GLY A 242 4.54 -0.11 7.78
CA GLY A 242 3.60 1.00 7.82
C GLY A 242 2.17 0.61 7.50
N ALA A 243 1.24 1.24 8.19
CA ALA A 243 -0.18 0.91 8.03
C ALA A 243 -0.71 1.29 6.64
N ASP A 244 -0.02 2.15 5.91
CA ASP A 244 -0.51 2.66 4.63
C ASP A 244 0.03 1.90 3.41
N THR A 245 0.59 0.69 3.60
CA THR A 245 1.27 0.03 2.48
C THR A 245 0.47 -1.08 1.82
N PHE A 246 -0.80 -1.26 2.20
CA PHE A 246 -1.58 -2.29 1.51
C PHE A 246 -1.82 -1.91 0.05
N ARG A 247 -2.19 -0.66 -0.21
CA ARG A 247 -2.36 -0.21 -1.59
C ARG A 247 -1.37 0.93 -1.82
N LEU A 248 -0.47 0.73 -2.77
CA LEU A 248 0.56 1.74 -3.00
C LEU A 248 0.06 2.83 -3.93
N ASP A 249 0.22 4.07 -3.49
CA ASP A 249 0.07 5.24 -4.33
C ASP A 249 1.38 6.02 -4.20
N TYR A 250 1.46 7.19 -4.80
CA TYR A 250 2.69 7.98 -4.73
C TYR A 250 3.12 8.21 -3.27
N TYR A 251 2.17 8.57 -2.41
CA TYR A 251 2.52 8.89 -1.04
C TYR A 251 2.97 7.65 -0.27
N SER A 252 2.19 6.57 -0.35
CA SER A 252 2.53 5.40 0.44
C SER A 252 3.75 4.69 -0.12
N ALA A 253 4.00 4.75 -1.43
CA ALA A 253 5.22 4.18 -1.98
C ALA A 253 6.44 4.93 -1.46
N ASN A 254 6.36 6.26 -1.38
CA ASN A 254 7.48 7.02 -0.82
C ASN A 254 7.66 6.75 0.67
N HIS A 255 6.56 6.60 1.42
CA HIS A 255 6.68 6.23 2.83
C HIS A 255 7.31 4.85 2.99
N LEU A 256 7.01 3.94 2.08
CA LEU A 256 7.62 2.63 2.13
C LEU A 256 9.12 2.73 1.93
N LEU A 257 9.58 3.55 0.99
CA LEU A 257 11.02 3.76 0.83
C LEU A 257 11.62 4.38 2.09
N ASP A 258 10.91 5.31 2.74
CA ASP A 258 11.40 5.89 3.98
C ASP A 258 11.61 4.82 5.04
N ARG A 259 10.65 3.92 5.17
CA ARG A 259 10.72 2.90 6.20
C ARG A 259 11.79 1.86 5.91
N LEU A 260 11.96 1.51 4.63
CA LEU A 260 13.02 0.58 4.28
C LEU A 260 14.38 1.21 4.52
N GLN A 261 14.51 2.50 4.24
CA GLN A 261 15.76 3.17 4.51
C GLN A 261 16.02 3.24 6.03
N ALA A 262 14.98 3.50 6.81
CA ALA A 262 15.15 3.58 8.26
C ALA A 262 15.58 2.24 8.85
N GLN A 263 15.12 1.13 8.28
CA GLN A 263 15.44 -0.18 8.81
C GLN A 263 16.76 -0.72 8.24
N PHE A 264 17.03 -0.49 6.97
CA PHE A 264 18.11 -1.18 6.30
C PHE A 264 19.11 -0.25 5.60
N GLY A 265 18.99 1.05 5.77
CA GLY A 265 19.96 1.96 5.14
C GLY A 265 21.35 1.77 5.73
N LYS A 266 22.37 2.01 4.92
CA LYS A 266 23.72 1.80 5.36
C LYS A 266 24.07 2.61 6.60
N ASP A 267 23.59 3.86 6.67
CA ASP A 267 23.91 4.68 7.82
C ASP A 267 23.26 4.12 9.09
N VAL A 268 22.04 3.59 8.97
CA VAL A 268 21.36 3.05 10.13
C VAL A 268 22.07 1.79 10.61
N THR A 269 22.40 0.89 9.69
CA THR A 269 23.00 -0.38 10.10
C THR A 269 24.40 -0.18 10.62
N ALA A 270 25.05 0.91 10.30
CA ALA A 270 26.40 1.17 10.82
C ALA A 270 26.35 1.59 12.28
N THR A 271 25.20 2.10 12.75
CA THR A 271 25.12 2.64 14.10
C THR A 271 24.16 1.91 15.02
N GLN A 272 23.36 0.99 14.51
CA GLN A 272 22.35 0.32 15.31
C GLN A 272 22.40 -1.18 15.11
N PRO A 273 22.00 -1.94 16.11
CA PRO A 273 21.95 -3.38 15.93
C PRO A 273 20.82 -3.70 14.99
N ARG A 274 20.99 -4.74 14.21
CA ARG A 274 19.98 -5.13 13.30
C ARG A 274 19.00 -6.01 14.02
N ALA A 275 18.15 -5.49 14.77
CA ALA A 275 17.32 -6.29 15.56
C ALA A 275 16.06 -6.66 14.92
N GLY A 276 15.60 -6.18 14.10
CA GLY A 276 14.50 -6.74 13.45
C GLY A 276 13.14 -6.47 13.95
N THR A 277 12.92 -5.96 14.99
CA THR A 277 11.58 -5.72 15.36
C THR A 277 11.50 -4.42 16.02
N ALA A 278 10.29 -4.03 16.17
CA ALA A 278 10.16 -2.78 16.72
C ALA A 278 10.82 -2.75 17.99
N GLU A 279 10.93 -3.78 18.52
CA GLU A 279 11.53 -3.74 19.74
C GLU A 279 12.77 -3.28 19.63
N ALA A 280 13.12 -3.62 18.67
CA ALA A 280 14.42 -3.39 18.65
C ALA A 280 14.37 -2.05 18.82
N SER A 281 13.59 -1.61 18.18
CA SER A 281 13.65 -0.40 18.27
C SER A 281 13.18 -0.02 19.44
N ALA A 282 12.48 -0.62 19.75
CA ALA A 282 11.93 -0.15 20.81
C ALA A 282 12.76 -0.14 21.76
N SER A 283 13.26 -0.93 21.60
CA SER A 283 14.01 -0.93 22.53
C SER A 283 14.18 0.35 22.64
N ASN A 284 13.92 0.68 22.19
CA ASN A 284 14.10 1.76 22.36
C ASN A 284 13.34 2.40 22.73
#